data_fda14a6361eaad674e9f5dd48ae867bb
#
_entry.id   fda14a6361eaad674e9f5dd48ae867bb
#
_cell.length_a   1.000
_cell.length_b   1.000
_cell.length_c   1.000
_cell.angle_alpha   90.00
_cell.angle_beta   90.00
_cell.angle_gamma   90.00
#
_symmetry.space_group_name_H-M   'P 1'
#
loop_
_entity.id
_entity.type
_entity.pdbx_description
1 polymer ?
#
loop_
_entity_poly.entity_id
_entity_poly.type
_entity_poly.pdbx_seq_one_letter_code
_entity_poly.pdbx_strand_id
1 'polypeptide(L)'
;MPITRRGFIESAVVASLATGVDASNGNSKDKDKIQDAARADGSRPVKRPIMLCAHNGYDYLDDGFAFLTSGGDTLDAAIRVVKGPENDPNDTSVGLGGLPDEEGVVELDACCMHGPTRRAGSVGGVRNIKNVSMVAKAVIEHTGHVMLVGEGAERFAVAVGFPRENLLTEHSRKVWLLWKENHSDQDWWGPGLADPKWKPPAMVPQSELWEERIRHLEERAAALDIEPELRMTAIRQMLFPPTGTIHCSALNEKGEISGITTTSGLAFKMPGRVGDSPIIGAGCYTDQDVGSAGATGSGEENIKVAGAHTIVENMRRGMSPHEAGMDALKRIVRDYNGDMAKLKFVDMTYYILRKDGAYAGVSLWEGYEKGNPHKIAVHDGTRRAEVTTPLLQGYSQDFPEVPKLPEESAK
;
A
#
# COMPACT_ATOMS: atom_id res chain seq x y z
N MET A 1 -32.58 -29.37 23.43
CA MET A 1 -32.33 -29.86 22.08
C MET A 1 -31.48 -28.82 21.36
N PRO A 2 -30.32 -29.15 20.81
CA PRO A 2 -29.50 -28.18 20.11
C PRO A 2 -30.12 -27.90 18.73
N ILE A 3 -30.31 -26.63 18.41
CA ILE A 3 -30.80 -26.14 17.13
C ILE A 3 -29.64 -26.28 16.12
N THR A 4 -29.83 -27.10 15.10
CA THR A 4 -28.85 -27.28 14.03
C THR A 4 -28.94 -26.15 12.99
N ARG A 5 -27.79 -25.77 12.39
CA ARG A 5 -27.66 -24.69 11.40
C ARG A 5 -28.60 -24.77 10.18
N ARG A 6 -29.26 -25.90 9.93
CA ARG A 6 -30.24 -26.07 8.84
C ARG A 6 -31.60 -25.47 9.14
N GLY A 7 -32.02 -25.31 10.41
CA GLY A 7 -33.34 -24.77 10.77
C GLY A 7 -33.47 -23.25 10.65
N PHE A 8 -32.35 -22.53 10.41
CA PHE A 8 -32.37 -21.05 10.34
C PHE A 8 -32.57 -20.49 8.92
N ILE A 9 -32.42 -21.34 7.89
CA ILE A 9 -32.52 -20.91 6.48
C ILE A 9 -33.97 -21.05 5.92
N GLU A 10 -34.79 -21.87 6.50
CA GLU A 10 -36.15 -22.10 5.98
C GLU A 10 -37.21 -21.09 6.44
N SER A 11 -36.90 -20.21 7.40
CA SER A 11 -37.87 -19.21 7.91
C SER A 11 -37.80 -17.83 7.25
N ALA A 12 -36.91 -17.60 6.27
CA ALA A 12 -36.68 -16.28 5.66
C ALA A 12 -37.22 -16.14 4.22
N VAL A 13 -37.95 -17.09 3.69
CA VAL A 13 -38.39 -17.11 2.26
C VAL A 13 -39.89 -16.88 2.06
N VAL A 14 -40.60 -16.31 2.99
CA VAL A 14 -42.00 -15.92 2.73
C VAL A 14 -42.26 -14.49 3.22
N ALA A 15 -41.78 -13.48 2.52
CA ALA A 15 -42.37 -12.13 2.46
C ALA A 15 -41.62 -11.21 1.48
N SER A 16 -41.75 -11.37 0.19
CA SER A 16 -41.70 -10.26 -0.78
C SER A 16 -42.07 -10.72 -2.19
N LEU A 17 -43.36 -10.88 -2.40
CA LEU A 17 -43.97 -10.88 -3.74
C LEU A 17 -45.08 -9.85 -3.70
N ALA A 18 -44.78 -8.64 -4.14
CA ALA A 18 -45.68 -7.72 -4.86
C ALA A 18 -45.15 -6.28 -4.81
N THR A 19 -44.32 -5.91 -5.75
CA THR A 19 -44.48 -4.65 -6.51
C THR A 19 -43.61 -4.78 -7.75
N GLY A 20 -44.29 -5.00 -8.88
CA GLY A 20 -43.65 -4.92 -10.19
C GLY A 20 -43.27 -3.47 -10.46
N VAL A 21 -41.99 -3.28 -10.76
CA VAL A 21 -41.51 -2.07 -11.45
C VAL A 21 -40.87 -2.55 -12.74
N ASP A 22 -41.50 -2.18 -13.83
CA ASP A 22 -41.05 -2.39 -15.20
C ASP A 22 -39.63 -1.86 -15.39
N ALA A 23 -38.70 -2.78 -15.67
CA ALA A 23 -37.33 -2.45 -16.09
C ALA A 23 -37.31 -2.39 -17.63
N SER A 24 -37.87 -1.34 -18.21
CA SER A 24 -37.67 -1.00 -19.62
C SER A 24 -37.75 0.51 -19.82
N ASN A 25 -36.62 1.08 -20.12
CA ASN A 25 -36.28 2.38 -20.68
C ASN A 25 -35.30 3.21 -19.80
N GLY A 26 -34.08 2.71 -19.62
CA GLY A 26 -32.94 3.53 -19.26
C GLY A 26 -32.51 4.32 -20.51
N ASN A 27 -32.86 5.58 -20.50
CA ASN A 27 -32.74 6.55 -21.58
C ASN A 27 -31.25 6.73 -22.02
N SER A 28 -30.97 6.65 -23.32
CA SER A 28 -29.63 6.85 -23.93
C SER A 28 -29.00 8.21 -23.58
N LYS A 29 -29.83 9.17 -23.16
CA LYS A 29 -29.39 10.51 -22.76
C LYS A 29 -28.60 10.58 -21.45
N ASP A 30 -28.71 9.58 -20.55
CA ASP A 30 -27.93 9.55 -19.31
C ASP A 30 -26.51 8.98 -19.53
N LYS A 31 -26.32 8.14 -20.56
CA LYS A 31 -24.97 7.67 -20.94
C LYS A 31 -24.15 8.79 -21.57
N ASP A 32 -24.78 9.67 -22.34
CA ASP A 32 -24.13 10.82 -22.95
C ASP A 32 -23.78 11.89 -21.90
N LYS A 33 -24.63 12.09 -20.88
CA LYS A 33 -24.32 12.99 -19.76
C LYS A 33 -23.14 12.57 -18.90
N ILE A 34 -22.96 11.24 -18.71
CA ILE A 34 -21.81 10.70 -17.97
C ILE A 34 -20.53 10.89 -18.81
N GLN A 35 -20.60 10.73 -20.14
CA GLN A 35 -19.46 11.01 -21.02
C GLN A 35 -19.13 12.51 -21.12
N ASP A 36 -20.13 13.38 -21.09
CA ASP A 36 -19.92 14.84 -21.16
C ASP A 36 -19.44 15.43 -19.84
N ALA A 37 -19.84 14.89 -18.68
CA ALA A 37 -19.31 15.27 -17.38
C ALA A 37 -17.81 14.89 -17.24
N ALA A 38 -17.39 13.76 -17.81
CA ALA A 38 -15.98 13.36 -17.89
C ALA A 38 -15.12 14.29 -18.78
N ARG A 39 -15.74 15.05 -19.67
CA ARG A 39 -15.06 16.04 -20.56
C ARG A 39 -14.92 17.43 -19.94
N ALA A 40 -15.72 17.77 -18.94
CA ALA A 40 -15.74 19.10 -18.34
C ALA A 40 -14.63 19.36 -17.32
N ASP A 41 -13.96 18.29 -16.79
CA ASP A 41 -12.92 18.40 -15.78
C ASP A 41 -11.49 18.34 -16.33
N GLY A 42 -11.30 18.43 -17.65
CA GLY A 42 -9.98 18.39 -18.28
C GLY A 42 -9.38 16.99 -18.40
N SER A 43 -10.14 15.94 -18.12
CA SER A 43 -9.70 14.56 -18.26
C SER A 43 -9.40 14.22 -19.73
N ARG A 44 -8.25 13.63 -19.98
CA ARG A 44 -7.85 13.14 -21.33
C ARG A 44 -8.83 12.10 -21.83
N PRO A 45 -8.96 11.91 -23.17
CA PRO A 45 -9.76 10.83 -23.74
C PRO A 45 -9.33 9.50 -23.13
N VAL A 46 -10.27 8.84 -22.49
CA VAL A 46 -9.99 7.62 -21.78
C VAL A 46 -9.83 6.48 -22.78
N LYS A 47 -8.65 5.85 -22.77
CA LYS A 47 -8.38 4.63 -23.51
C LYS A 47 -8.62 3.42 -22.63
N ARG A 48 -9.16 2.36 -23.21
CA ARG A 48 -9.16 1.01 -22.65
C ARG A 48 -8.36 0.11 -23.58
N PRO A 49 -7.63 -0.86 -23.09
CA PRO A 49 -7.41 -1.20 -21.69
C PRO A 49 -6.51 -0.19 -20.97
N ILE A 50 -6.56 -0.19 -19.62
CA ILE A 50 -5.71 0.67 -18.78
C ILE A 50 -5.32 -0.05 -17.48
N MET A 51 -4.08 0.17 -17.07
CA MET A 51 -3.57 -0.21 -15.76
C MET A 51 -3.07 1.01 -15.00
N LEU A 52 -3.33 1.05 -13.70
CA LEU A 52 -2.92 2.12 -12.79
C LEU A 52 -2.31 1.48 -11.54
N CYS A 53 -1.11 1.91 -11.14
CA CYS A 53 -0.50 1.42 -9.91
C CYS A 53 0.31 2.49 -9.17
N ALA A 54 0.78 2.14 -7.97
CA ALA A 54 1.76 2.91 -7.25
C ALA A 54 3.08 2.96 -8.03
N HIS A 55 3.90 4.00 -7.78
CA HIS A 55 5.08 4.27 -8.61
C HIS A 55 6.14 3.16 -8.57
N ASN A 56 6.24 2.42 -7.46
CA ASN A 56 7.15 1.25 -7.37
C ASN A 56 6.75 0.09 -8.28
N GLY A 57 5.56 0.10 -8.86
CA GLY A 57 5.14 -0.83 -9.92
C GLY A 57 5.50 -0.40 -11.34
N TYR A 58 6.09 0.80 -11.53
CA TYR A 58 6.32 1.40 -12.84
C TYR A 58 7.04 0.45 -13.82
N ASP A 59 8.14 -0.17 -13.41
CA ASP A 59 8.95 -0.99 -14.29
C ASP A 59 8.32 -2.35 -14.65
N TYR A 60 7.28 -2.74 -13.94
CA TYR A 60 6.57 -4.01 -14.14
C TYR A 60 5.25 -3.86 -14.91
N LEU A 61 4.82 -2.62 -15.22
CA LEU A 61 3.55 -2.36 -15.92
C LEU A 61 3.50 -2.95 -17.33
N ASP A 62 4.64 -2.99 -18.05
CA ASP A 62 4.67 -3.49 -19.43
C ASP A 62 4.28 -4.98 -19.51
N ASP A 63 4.75 -5.82 -18.57
CA ASP A 63 4.38 -7.24 -18.52
C ASP A 63 2.90 -7.43 -18.18
N GLY A 64 2.40 -6.71 -17.16
CA GLY A 64 0.98 -6.74 -16.77
C GLY A 64 0.07 -6.29 -17.93
N PHE A 65 0.43 -5.20 -18.59
CA PHE A 65 -0.36 -4.64 -19.70
C PHE A 65 -0.35 -5.53 -20.94
N ALA A 66 0.79 -6.12 -21.30
CA ALA A 66 0.89 -7.08 -22.39
C ALA A 66 -0.01 -8.31 -22.14
N PHE A 67 0.00 -8.83 -20.89
CA PHE A 67 -0.89 -9.92 -20.50
C PHE A 67 -2.38 -9.51 -20.58
N LEU A 68 -2.73 -8.33 -20.07
CA LEU A 68 -4.09 -7.80 -20.12
C LEU A 68 -4.60 -7.66 -21.55
N THR A 69 -3.79 -7.12 -22.45
CA THR A 69 -4.15 -6.89 -23.88
C THR A 69 -4.18 -8.17 -24.69
N SER A 70 -3.49 -9.22 -24.27
CA SER A 70 -3.60 -10.56 -24.89
C SER A 70 -4.89 -11.30 -24.52
N GLY A 71 -5.78 -10.68 -23.73
CA GLY A 71 -7.04 -11.27 -23.28
C GLY A 71 -6.93 -11.95 -21.91
N GLY A 72 -5.84 -11.71 -21.17
CA GLY A 72 -5.63 -12.21 -19.83
C GLY A 72 -6.62 -11.63 -18.81
N ASP A 73 -6.78 -12.34 -17.69
CA ASP A 73 -7.62 -11.93 -16.57
C ASP A 73 -7.10 -10.64 -15.92
N THR A 74 -8.01 -9.77 -15.47
CA THR A 74 -7.67 -8.45 -14.92
C THR A 74 -6.95 -8.54 -13.57
N LEU A 75 -7.31 -9.49 -12.71
CA LEU A 75 -6.63 -9.70 -11.44
C LEU A 75 -5.23 -10.28 -11.66
N ASP A 76 -5.09 -11.24 -12.58
CA ASP A 76 -3.79 -11.81 -12.92
C ASP A 76 -2.86 -10.78 -13.55
N ALA A 77 -3.39 -9.88 -14.36
CA ALA A 77 -2.62 -8.75 -14.90
C ALA A 77 -2.09 -7.84 -13.78
N ALA A 78 -2.94 -7.47 -12.83
CA ALA A 78 -2.54 -6.65 -11.68
C ALA A 78 -1.52 -7.36 -10.77
N ILE A 79 -1.69 -8.68 -10.53
CA ILE A 79 -0.75 -9.50 -9.76
C ILE A 79 0.63 -9.54 -10.43
N ARG A 80 0.71 -9.62 -11.75
CA ARG A 80 2.00 -9.58 -12.47
C ARG A 80 2.80 -8.32 -12.13
N VAL A 81 2.12 -7.18 -12.02
CA VAL A 81 2.75 -5.91 -11.64
C VAL A 81 3.23 -5.94 -10.20
N VAL A 82 2.36 -6.28 -9.24
CA VAL A 82 2.71 -6.20 -7.81
C VAL A 82 3.74 -7.25 -7.39
N LYS A 83 3.84 -8.36 -8.11
CA LYS A 83 4.90 -9.37 -7.91
C LYS A 83 6.30 -8.83 -8.17
N GLY A 84 6.45 -7.80 -8.96
CA GLY A 84 7.74 -7.15 -9.19
C GLY A 84 8.36 -6.69 -7.87
N PRO A 85 7.77 -5.71 -7.18
CA PRO A 85 8.23 -5.28 -5.86
C PRO A 85 8.23 -6.40 -4.81
N GLU A 86 7.24 -7.33 -4.81
CA GLU A 86 7.27 -8.47 -3.88
C GLU A 86 8.52 -9.36 -4.02
N ASN A 87 9.13 -9.40 -5.20
CA ASN A 87 10.32 -10.21 -5.49
C ASN A 87 11.62 -9.40 -5.45
N ASP A 88 11.56 -8.07 -5.40
CA ASP A 88 12.75 -7.22 -5.40
C ASP A 88 13.33 -7.12 -3.98
N PRO A 89 14.51 -7.70 -3.70
CA PRO A 89 15.13 -7.61 -2.38
C PRO A 89 15.58 -6.20 -2.00
N ASN A 90 15.57 -5.25 -2.94
CA ASN A 90 15.91 -3.84 -2.70
C ASN A 90 14.70 -2.97 -2.36
N ASP A 91 13.47 -3.44 -2.63
CA ASP A 91 12.25 -2.80 -2.12
C ASP A 91 12.02 -3.21 -0.67
N THR A 92 12.51 -2.40 0.26
CA THR A 92 12.42 -2.68 1.71
C THR A 92 11.02 -2.44 2.30
N SER A 93 10.02 -2.23 1.46
CA SER A 93 8.65 -1.90 1.86
C SER A 93 7.60 -2.93 1.43
N VAL A 94 7.96 -3.88 0.56
CA VAL A 94 7.05 -4.89 0.01
C VAL A 94 7.79 -6.24 -0.10
N GLY A 95 7.19 -7.33 0.34
CA GLY A 95 7.65 -8.70 0.03
C GLY A 95 9.03 -9.07 0.58
N LEU A 96 9.87 -9.62 -0.30
CA LEU A 96 11.24 -10.06 0.02
C LEU A 96 12.10 -8.84 0.35
N GLY A 97 12.72 -8.85 1.54
CA GLY A 97 13.55 -7.72 1.98
C GLY A 97 12.76 -6.60 2.67
N GLY A 98 11.47 -6.76 2.84
CA GLY A 98 10.68 -5.84 3.66
C GLY A 98 11.31 -5.63 5.04
N LEU A 99 11.34 -4.37 5.54
CA LEU A 99 11.83 -4.12 6.88
C LEU A 99 10.96 -4.84 7.91
N PRO A 100 11.57 -5.53 8.88
CA PRO A 100 10.86 -6.41 9.79
C PRO A 100 10.09 -5.64 10.88
N ASP A 101 9.34 -6.38 11.68
CA ASP A 101 8.81 -5.91 12.96
C ASP A 101 9.94 -5.65 13.99
N GLU A 102 9.60 -5.19 15.19
CA GLU A 102 10.57 -4.89 16.25
C GLU A 102 11.32 -6.14 16.77
N GLU A 103 10.82 -7.34 16.48
CA GLU A 103 11.45 -8.62 16.81
C GLU A 103 12.32 -9.19 15.68
N GLY A 104 12.38 -8.51 14.53
CA GLY A 104 13.20 -8.93 13.39
C GLY A 104 12.48 -9.88 12.44
N VAL A 105 11.15 -9.95 12.47
CA VAL A 105 10.34 -10.83 11.64
C VAL A 105 9.64 -10.03 10.53
N VAL A 106 9.78 -10.47 9.29
CA VAL A 106 9.03 -9.87 8.17
C VAL A 106 7.61 -10.44 8.14
N GLU A 107 6.62 -9.55 8.28
CA GLU A 107 5.19 -9.87 8.19
C GLU A 107 4.56 -9.13 7.01
N LEU A 108 3.86 -9.87 6.16
CA LEU A 108 3.31 -9.38 4.90
C LEU A 108 1.78 -9.39 4.90
N ASP A 109 1.21 -8.42 4.21
CA ASP A 109 -0.23 -8.23 4.07
C ASP A 109 -0.61 -8.07 2.60
N ALA A 110 -1.78 -8.59 2.20
CA ALA A 110 -2.35 -8.33 0.89
C ALA A 110 -3.87 -8.47 0.87
N CYS A 111 -4.54 -7.69 0.02
CA CYS A 111 -5.91 -8.00 -0.38
C CYS A 111 -6.14 -7.77 -1.87
N CYS A 112 -7.03 -8.53 -2.46
CA CYS A 112 -7.44 -8.39 -3.84
C CYS A 112 -8.94 -8.54 -4.03
N MET A 113 -9.47 -7.88 -5.05
CA MET A 113 -10.87 -7.99 -5.45
C MET A 113 -10.97 -8.22 -6.95
N HIS A 114 -11.63 -9.31 -7.31
CA HIS A 114 -11.89 -9.69 -8.70
C HIS A 114 -13.31 -9.22 -9.09
N GLY A 115 -13.38 -8.12 -9.83
CA GLY A 115 -14.65 -7.50 -10.22
C GLY A 115 -15.58 -8.43 -10.99
N PRO A 116 -15.12 -9.16 -12.04
CA PRO A 116 -16.00 -10.03 -12.81
C PRO A 116 -16.75 -11.07 -11.99
N THR A 117 -16.14 -11.65 -10.96
CA THR A 117 -16.80 -12.63 -10.08
C THR A 117 -17.32 -12.01 -8.77
N ARG A 118 -17.05 -10.73 -8.52
CA ARG A 118 -17.40 -10.01 -7.28
C ARG A 118 -16.87 -10.71 -6.02
N ARG A 119 -15.74 -11.40 -6.14
CA ARG A 119 -15.08 -12.11 -5.05
C ARG A 119 -13.89 -11.31 -4.55
N ALA A 120 -13.57 -11.53 -3.28
CA ALA A 120 -12.47 -10.88 -2.61
C ALA A 120 -11.66 -11.92 -1.83
N GLY A 121 -10.36 -11.68 -1.72
CA GLY A 121 -9.44 -12.48 -0.92
C GLY A 121 -8.41 -11.60 -0.23
N SER A 122 -8.02 -11.98 0.98
CA SER A 122 -7.14 -11.19 1.82
C SER A 122 -6.31 -12.07 2.74
N VAL A 123 -5.08 -11.65 3.02
CA VAL A 123 -4.21 -12.24 4.04
C VAL A 123 -3.47 -11.14 4.80
N GLY A 124 -3.30 -11.33 6.12
CA GLY A 124 -2.61 -10.37 6.98
C GLY A 124 -1.66 -11.03 7.95
N GLY A 125 -0.53 -10.37 8.26
CA GLY A 125 0.49 -10.87 9.18
C GLY A 125 1.07 -12.21 8.73
N VAL A 126 1.28 -12.41 7.44
CA VAL A 126 1.81 -13.67 6.88
C VAL A 126 3.33 -13.65 6.96
N ARG A 127 3.90 -14.73 7.51
CA ARG A 127 5.34 -14.93 7.62
C ARG A 127 5.82 -15.97 6.61
N ASN A 128 7.08 -15.90 6.23
CA ASN A 128 7.77 -16.93 5.43
C ASN A 128 7.21 -17.19 4.03
N ILE A 129 6.25 -16.42 3.54
CA ILE A 129 5.67 -16.55 2.20
C ILE A 129 5.85 -15.23 1.44
N LYS A 130 6.64 -15.23 0.38
CA LYS A 130 7.04 -14.03 -0.36
C LYS A 130 5.90 -13.36 -1.12
N ASN A 131 5.17 -14.12 -1.92
CA ASN A 131 4.14 -13.58 -2.82
C ASN A 131 2.75 -13.66 -2.19
N VAL A 132 2.50 -12.83 -1.18
CA VAL A 132 1.21 -12.80 -0.46
C VAL A 132 0.04 -12.28 -1.32
N SER A 133 0.31 -11.52 -2.39
CA SER A 133 -0.66 -11.15 -3.41
C SER A 133 -1.31 -12.39 -4.05
N MET A 134 -0.49 -13.39 -4.38
CA MET A 134 -0.98 -14.66 -4.93
C MET A 134 -1.71 -15.50 -3.87
N VAL A 135 -1.30 -15.44 -2.60
CA VAL A 135 -2.02 -16.11 -1.50
C VAL A 135 -3.40 -15.49 -1.31
N ALA A 136 -3.52 -14.16 -1.37
CA ALA A 136 -4.82 -13.48 -1.32
C ALA A 136 -5.75 -13.94 -2.47
N LYS A 137 -5.21 -14.11 -3.69
CA LYS A 137 -5.95 -14.70 -4.81
C LYS A 137 -6.33 -16.17 -4.53
N ALA A 138 -5.43 -16.96 -3.97
CA ALA A 138 -5.70 -18.36 -3.62
C ALA A 138 -6.84 -18.49 -2.59
N VAL A 139 -7.02 -17.53 -1.68
CA VAL A 139 -8.20 -17.47 -0.80
C VAL A 139 -9.50 -17.40 -1.61
N ILE A 140 -9.53 -16.59 -2.69
CA ILE A 140 -10.66 -16.54 -3.62
C ILE A 140 -10.89 -17.89 -4.28
N GLU A 141 -9.84 -18.55 -4.75
CA GLU A 141 -9.93 -19.74 -5.60
C GLU A 141 -10.28 -21.00 -4.83
N HIS A 142 -9.74 -21.16 -3.63
CA HIS A 142 -9.78 -22.41 -2.88
C HIS A 142 -10.72 -22.39 -1.67
N THR A 143 -11.33 -21.25 -1.32
CA THR A 143 -12.17 -21.15 -0.11
C THR A 143 -13.45 -20.37 -0.34
N GLY A 144 -14.40 -20.46 0.60
CA GLY A 144 -15.55 -19.57 0.71
C GLY A 144 -15.30 -18.37 1.65
N HIS A 145 -14.06 -18.23 2.17
CA HIS A 145 -13.68 -17.14 3.06
C HIS A 145 -13.18 -15.94 2.27
N VAL A 146 -13.07 -14.82 2.97
CA VAL A 146 -12.52 -13.58 2.41
C VAL A 146 -11.14 -13.28 3.01
N MET A 147 -10.91 -13.59 4.29
CA MET A 147 -9.68 -13.21 4.98
C MET A 147 -9.12 -14.33 5.84
N LEU A 148 -7.83 -14.57 5.72
CA LEU A 148 -7.03 -15.44 6.59
C LEU A 148 -5.87 -14.63 7.19
N VAL A 149 -5.45 -14.91 8.44
CA VAL A 149 -4.40 -14.13 9.09
C VAL A 149 -3.35 -15.01 9.80
N GLY A 150 -2.15 -14.45 9.98
CA GLY A 150 -1.06 -15.01 10.78
C GLY A 150 -0.69 -16.43 10.37
N GLU A 151 -0.40 -17.27 11.36
CA GLU A 151 0.00 -18.67 11.17
C GLU A 151 -1.03 -19.49 10.37
N GLY A 152 -2.33 -19.17 10.53
CA GLY A 152 -3.39 -19.82 9.75
C GLY A 152 -3.27 -19.54 8.25
N ALA A 153 -2.98 -18.30 7.89
CA ALA A 153 -2.75 -17.90 6.49
C ALA A 153 -1.46 -18.54 5.92
N GLU A 154 -0.38 -18.60 6.70
CA GLU A 154 0.85 -19.28 6.30
C GLU A 154 0.62 -20.77 6.03
N ARG A 155 -0.07 -21.48 6.95
CA ARG A 155 -0.40 -22.91 6.78
C ARG A 155 -1.29 -23.14 5.56
N PHE A 156 -2.26 -22.25 5.31
CA PHE A 156 -3.08 -22.32 4.09
C PHE A 156 -2.21 -22.14 2.84
N ALA A 157 -1.34 -21.14 2.80
CA ALA A 157 -0.44 -20.88 1.68
C ALA A 157 0.41 -22.14 1.36
N VAL A 158 1.01 -22.76 2.37
CA VAL A 158 1.79 -24.00 2.19
C VAL A 158 0.92 -25.15 1.69
N ALA A 159 -0.30 -25.29 2.21
CA ALA A 159 -1.22 -26.33 1.78
C ALA A 159 -1.63 -26.22 0.30
N VAL A 160 -1.68 -24.99 -0.24
CA VAL A 160 -1.98 -24.75 -1.66
C VAL A 160 -0.73 -24.61 -2.53
N GLY A 161 0.46 -24.90 -1.99
CA GLY A 161 1.71 -25.11 -2.76
C GLY A 161 2.70 -23.95 -2.71
N PHE A 162 2.51 -22.91 -1.90
CA PHE A 162 3.51 -21.85 -1.74
C PHE A 162 4.68 -22.33 -0.85
N PRO A 163 5.94 -22.10 -1.26
CA PRO A 163 7.10 -22.48 -0.46
C PRO A 163 7.28 -21.52 0.72
N ARG A 164 7.88 -22.03 1.80
CA ARG A 164 8.44 -21.19 2.85
C ARG A 164 9.81 -20.68 2.45
N GLU A 165 10.03 -19.38 2.62
CA GLU A 165 11.29 -18.70 2.32
C GLU A 165 11.66 -17.75 3.48
N ASN A 166 12.96 -17.52 3.71
CA ASN A 166 13.39 -16.47 4.61
C ASN A 166 13.24 -15.12 3.88
N LEU A 167 12.40 -14.24 4.41
CA LEU A 167 12.09 -12.95 3.79
C LEU A 167 13.04 -11.84 4.27
N LEU A 168 13.73 -12.02 5.40
CA LEU A 168 14.67 -11.04 5.94
C LEU A 168 16.00 -11.14 5.19
N THR A 169 16.25 -10.18 4.31
CA THR A 169 17.55 -10.04 3.61
C THR A 169 18.63 -9.59 4.57
N GLU A 170 19.89 -9.80 4.20
CA GLU A 170 21.03 -9.34 5.01
C GLU A 170 21.05 -7.82 5.19
N HIS A 171 20.67 -7.07 4.14
CA HIS A 171 20.53 -5.62 4.24
C HIS A 171 19.46 -5.22 5.27
N SER A 172 18.24 -5.73 5.16
CA SER A 172 17.14 -5.42 6.08
C SER A 172 17.43 -5.85 7.52
N ARG A 173 18.15 -6.99 7.69
CA ARG A 173 18.62 -7.45 9.00
C ARG A 173 19.60 -6.45 9.64
N LYS A 174 20.54 -5.92 8.86
CA LYS A 174 21.53 -4.93 9.35
C LYS A 174 20.85 -3.60 9.67
N VAL A 175 19.90 -3.15 8.86
CA VAL A 175 19.09 -1.94 9.14
C VAL A 175 18.29 -2.11 10.44
N TRP A 176 17.68 -3.29 10.64
CA TRP A 176 16.97 -3.61 11.86
C TRP A 176 17.90 -3.63 13.10
N LEU A 177 19.09 -4.21 12.99
CA LEU A 177 20.07 -4.20 14.09
C LEU A 177 20.49 -2.78 14.44
N LEU A 178 20.76 -1.94 13.44
CA LEU A 178 21.11 -0.54 13.64
C LEU A 178 19.96 0.20 14.36
N TRP A 179 18.72 -0.06 13.97
CA TRP A 179 17.54 0.47 14.65
C TRP A 179 17.43 -0.05 16.10
N LYS A 180 17.61 -1.36 16.31
CA LYS A 180 17.47 -2.00 17.63
C LYS A 180 18.50 -1.45 18.62
N GLU A 181 19.75 -1.30 18.22
CA GLU A 181 20.82 -0.71 19.04
C GLU A 181 20.50 0.73 19.49
N ASN A 182 19.79 1.50 18.67
CA ASN A 182 19.48 2.90 18.92
C ASN A 182 18.16 3.14 19.66
N HIS A 183 17.30 2.12 19.78
CA HIS A 183 15.97 2.23 20.36
C HIS A 183 15.77 1.32 21.58
N SER A 184 16.76 0.51 21.96
CA SER A 184 16.68 -0.32 23.14
C SER A 184 17.19 0.44 24.37
N ASP A 185 16.32 0.73 25.32
CA ASP A 185 16.61 1.39 26.59
C ASP A 185 16.50 0.46 27.82
N GLN A 186 16.03 -0.77 27.62
CA GLN A 186 15.79 -1.73 28.70
C GLN A 186 16.80 -2.87 28.74
N ASP A 187 17.32 -3.29 27.60
CA ASP A 187 18.40 -4.25 27.49
C ASP A 187 19.37 -3.73 26.40
N TRP A 188 20.63 -3.64 26.74
CA TRP A 188 21.58 -2.89 25.91
C TRP A 188 22.00 -3.69 24.68
N TRP A 189 21.33 -3.43 23.59
CA TRP A 189 21.82 -3.82 22.28
C TRP A 189 23.00 -2.94 21.86
N GLY A 190 24.01 -3.54 21.27
CA GLY A 190 25.27 -2.89 20.96
C GLY A 190 26.30 -3.03 22.11
N PRO A 191 27.49 -2.41 21.97
CA PRO A 191 28.61 -2.62 22.89
C PRO A 191 28.41 -2.01 24.29
N GLY A 192 27.42 -1.14 24.49
CA GLY A 192 27.09 -0.57 25.78
C GLY A 192 28.31 0.00 26.53
N LEU A 193 28.47 -0.35 27.81
CA LEU A 193 29.60 0.10 28.66
C LEU A 193 30.98 -0.32 28.14
N ALA A 194 31.08 -1.26 27.23
CA ALA A 194 32.34 -1.66 26.61
C ALA A 194 32.85 -0.66 25.57
N ASP A 195 31.95 0.21 25.05
CA ASP A 195 32.33 1.28 24.14
C ASP A 195 32.87 2.48 24.94
N PRO A 196 34.16 2.90 24.74
CA PRO A 196 34.73 4.06 25.42
C PRO A 196 33.98 5.37 25.19
N LYS A 197 33.18 5.45 24.09
CA LYS A 197 32.39 6.63 23.72
C LYS A 197 30.95 6.55 24.22
N TRP A 198 30.53 5.40 24.81
CA TRP A 198 29.17 5.20 25.27
C TRP A 198 28.78 6.23 26.34
N LYS A 199 27.59 6.83 26.15
CA LYS A 199 26.96 7.72 27.12
C LYS A 199 25.55 7.22 27.39
N PRO A 200 25.06 7.26 28.63
CA PRO A 200 23.66 6.93 28.91
C PRO A 200 22.72 7.80 28.07
N PRO A 201 21.65 7.24 27.49
CA PRO A 201 20.72 8.00 26.64
C PRO A 201 20.14 9.27 27.27
N ALA A 202 19.94 9.27 28.60
CA ALA A 202 19.45 10.43 29.34
C ALA A 202 20.47 11.57 29.49
N MET A 203 21.74 11.37 29.12
CA MET A 203 22.81 12.37 29.24
C MET A 203 23.20 13.01 27.92
N VAL A 204 22.57 12.62 26.81
CA VAL A 204 22.81 13.26 25.52
C VAL A 204 21.85 14.45 25.41
N PRO A 205 22.31 15.70 25.48
CA PRO A 205 21.44 16.85 25.28
C PRO A 205 20.80 16.79 23.90
N GLN A 206 19.50 17.06 23.80
CA GLN A 206 18.77 17.11 22.51
C GLN A 206 19.38 18.13 21.51
N SER A 207 20.24 19.02 21.98
CA SER A 207 20.95 20.04 21.20
C SER A 207 22.31 19.60 20.69
N GLU A 208 22.87 18.46 21.14
CA GLU A 208 24.07 17.92 20.53
C GLU A 208 23.73 17.30 19.19
N LEU A 209 23.63 18.21 18.32
CA LEU A 209 23.89 18.25 16.89
C LEU A 209 23.64 16.91 16.19
N TRP A 210 22.58 16.96 15.40
CA TRP A 210 22.24 16.00 14.37
C TRP A 210 23.48 15.42 13.64
N GLU A 211 24.50 16.21 13.40
CA GLU A 211 25.79 15.78 12.81
C GLU A 211 26.54 14.77 13.68
N GLU A 212 26.58 14.95 15.01
CA GLU A 212 27.21 13.99 15.91
C GLU A 212 26.44 12.68 15.96
N ARG A 213 25.12 12.75 15.95
CA ARG A 213 24.26 11.56 15.87
C ARG A 213 24.47 10.78 14.56
N ILE A 214 24.53 11.47 13.43
CA ILE A 214 24.78 10.81 12.14
C ILE A 214 26.18 10.17 12.12
N ARG A 215 27.20 10.84 12.63
CA ARG A 215 28.56 10.28 12.72
C ARG A 215 28.59 9.01 13.59
N HIS A 216 27.92 9.03 14.73
CA HIS A 216 27.80 7.85 15.58
C HIS A 216 27.08 6.70 14.85
N LEU A 217 25.99 6.99 14.17
CA LEU A 217 25.24 5.99 13.37
C LEU A 217 26.09 5.41 12.24
N GLU A 218 26.96 6.21 11.61
CA GLU A 218 27.90 5.71 10.60
C GLU A 218 28.95 4.76 11.20
N GLU A 219 29.53 5.10 12.36
CA GLU A 219 30.45 4.22 13.09
C GLU A 219 29.75 2.89 13.45
N ARG A 220 28.47 2.93 13.87
CA ARG A 220 27.67 1.72 14.14
C ARG A 220 27.35 0.92 12.89
N ALA A 221 26.95 1.58 11.81
CA ALA A 221 26.71 0.94 10.52
C ALA A 221 27.98 0.23 10.00
N ALA A 222 29.14 0.85 10.17
CA ALA A 222 30.42 0.23 9.82
C ALA A 222 30.72 -1.00 10.70
N ALA A 223 30.43 -0.94 11.99
CA ALA A 223 30.62 -2.07 12.91
C ALA A 223 29.68 -3.25 12.64
N LEU A 224 28.56 -3.00 11.98
CA LEU A 224 27.62 -4.02 11.50
C LEU A 224 27.93 -4.52 10.08
N ASP A 225 29.12 -4.20 9.55
CA ASP A 225 29.55 -4.55 8.19
C ASP A 225 28.56 -4.10 7.09
N ILE A 226 27.96 -2.92 7.28
CA ILE A 226 27.21 -2.28 6.18
C ILE A 226 28.23 -1.66 5.22
N GLU A 227 28.10 -2.04 3.95
CA GLU A 227 28.98 -1.52 2.89
C GLU A 227 28.97 0.02 2.86
N PRO A 228 30.12 0.68 2.67
CA PRO A 228 30.24 2.15 2.75
C PRO A 228 29.19 2.91 1.94
N GLU A 229 28.93 2.47 0.72
CA GLU A 229 27.95 3.07 -0.21
C GLU A 229 26.49 2.90 0.26
N LEU A 230 26.19 1.95 1.13
CA LEU A 230 24.86 1.67 1.66
C LEU A 230 24.61 2.26 3.05
N ARG A 231 25.64 2.76 3.76
CA ARG A 231 25.52 3.22 5.16
C ARG A 231 24.52 4.35 5.31
N MET A 232 24.60 5.37 4.49
CA MET A 232 23.65 6.50 4.55
C MET A 232 22.24 6.08 4.21
N THR A 233 22.06 5.15 3.26
CA THR A 233 20.77 4.56 2.95
C THR A 233 20.20 3.80 4.14
N ALA A 234 21.02 2.98 4.80
CA ALA A 234 20.62 2.22 5.99
C ALA A 234 20.27 3.13 7.16
N ILE A 235 21.06 4.17 7.42
CA ILE A 235 20.78 5.18 8.46
C ILE A 235 19.46 5.89 8.15
N ARG A 236 19.25 6.28 6.90
CA ARG A 236 18.00 6.93 6.49
C ARG A 236 16.79 6.01 6.65
N GLN A 237 16.90 4.74 6.25
CA GLN A 237 15.85 3.74 6.43
C GLN A 237 15.57 3.46 7.91
N MET A 238 16.56 3.52 8.78
CA MET A 238 16.40 3.37 10.22
C MET A 238 15.74 4.58 10.86
N LEU A 239 16.17 5.80 10.52
CA LEU A 239 15.62 7.04 11.09
C LEU A 239 14.24 7.39 10.51
N PHE A 240 14.07 7.13 9.23
CA PHE A 240 12.91 7.49 8.41
C PHE A 240 12.53 6.31 7.53
N PRO A 241 11.95 5.26 8.13
CA PRO A 241 11.61 4.05 7.38
C PRO A 241 10.69 4.39 6.20
N PRO A 242 10.96 3.82 5.01
CA PRO A 242 10.06 4.01 3.89
C PRO A 242 8.68 3.43 4.25
N THR A 243 7.65 4.20 4.04
CA THR A 243 6.27 3.70 4.03
C THR A 243 5.98 3.25 2.62
N GLY A 244 6.09 1.96 2.35
CA GLY A 244 5.86 1.42 1.03
C GLY A 244 4.72 0.42 1.05
N THR A 245 3.98 0.46 -0.01
CA THR A 245 2.88 -0.42 -0.35
C THR A 245 2.75 -0.34 -1.85
N ILE A 246 2.30 -1.38 -2.51
CA ILE A 246 1.90 -1.27 -3.89
C ILE A 246 0.42 -1.58 -4.04
N HIS A 247 -0.31 -0.68 -4.71
CA HIS A 247 -1.63 -0.95 -5.27
C HIS A 247 -1.55 -1.05 -6.79
N CYS A 248 -2.32 -1.94 -7.39
CA CYS A 248 -2.52 -2.00 -8.83
C CYS A 248 -3.98 -2.30 -9.16
N SER A 249 -4.55 -1.51 -10.07
CA SER A 249 -5.86 -1.74 -10.70
C SER A 249 -5.70 -2.00 -12.20
N ALA A 250 -6.43 -2.96 -12.73
CA ALA A 250 -6.45 -3.28 -14.15
C ALA A 250 -7.88 -3.28 -14.70
N LEU A 251 -8.10 -2.61 -15.82
CA LEU A 251 -9.36 -2.51 -16.56
C LEU A 251 -9.13 -2.94 -18.01
N ASN A 252 -9.83 -3.97 -18.47
CA ASN A 252 -9.72 -4.46 -19.85
C ASN A 252 -10.72 -3.80 -20.82
N GLU A 253 -10.62 -4.14 -22.10
CA GLU A 253 -11.53 -3.62 -23.15
C GLU A 253 -13.00 -3.97 -22.93
N LYS A 254 -13.29 -5.11 -22.28
CA LYS A 254 -14.63 -5.55 -21.95
C LYS A 254 -15.26 -4.75 -20.80
N GLY A 255 -14.48 -3.90 -20.12
CA GLY A 255 -14.88 -3.16 -18.94
C GLY A 255 -14.88 -4.03 -17.67
N GLU A 256 -14.15 -5.14 -17.66
CA GLU A 256 -13.87 -5.92 -16.45
C GLU A 256 -12.74 -5.24 -15.69
N ILE A 257 -12.89 -5.09 -14.36
CA ILE A 257 -11.95 -4.37 -13.50
C ILE A 257 -11.61 -5.18 -12.26
N SER A 258 -10.33 -5.20 -11.87
CA SER A 258 -9.86 -5.82 -10.64
C SER A 258 -8.80 -4.94 -9.97
N GLY A 259 -8.62 -5.12 -8.66
CA GLY A 259 -7.63 -4.39 -7.88
C GLY A 259 -6.95 -5.27 -6.84
N ILE A 260 -5.71 -4.92 -6.52
CA ILE A 260 -4.88 -5.61 -5.51
C ILE A 260 -3.98 -4.61 -4.80
N THR A 261 -3.76 -4.85 -3.50
CA THR A 261 -2.80 -4.11 -2.67
C THR A 261 -1.96 -5.10 -1.87
N THR A 262 -0.65 -4.89 -1.78
CA THR A 262 0.28 -5.71 -1.00
C THR A 262 1.38 -4.87 -0.37
N THR A 263 1.90 -5.31 0.80
CA THR A 263 2.85 -4.54 1.61
C THR A 263 3.59 -5.43 2.61
N SER A 264 4.73 -4.94 3.15
CA SER A 264 5.33 -5.42 4.40
C SER A 264 4.87 -4.61 5.62
N GLY A 265 3.97 -3.64 5.45
CA GLY A 265 3.47 -2.78 6.53
C GLY A 265 4.48 -1.71 6.97
N LEU A 266 4.38 -1.25 8.21
CA LEU A 266 5.34 -0.34 8.81
C LEU A 266 6.60 -1.09 9.23
N ALA A 267 7.76 -0.47 9.00
CA ALA A 267 9.02 -0.96 9.53
C ALA A 267 9.04 -0.87 11.06
N PHE A 268 9.63 -1.87 11.69
CA PHE A 268 9.81 -1.96 13.15
C PHE A 268 8.48 -1.90 13.92
N LYS A 269 7.40 -2.28 13.27
CA LYS A 269 6.06 -2.34 13.85
C LYS A 269 6.02 -3.32 15.03
N MET A 270 5.05 -3.12 15.92
CA MET A 270 4.71 -4.13 16.93
C MET A 270 4.31 -5.43 16.24
N PRO A 271 4.80 -6.61 16.68
CA PRO A 271 4.39 -7.90 16.12
C PRO A 271 2.88 -8.07 16.09
N GLY A 272 2.35 -8.49 14.95
CA GLY A 272 0.91 -8.63 14.75
C GLY A 272 0.18 -7.33 14.35
N ARG A 273 0.87 -6.19 14.23
CA ARG A 273 0.26 -4.99 13.65
C ARG A 273 -0.04 -5.21 12.17
N VAL A 274 -1.26 -4.99 11.79
CA VAL A 274 -1.76 -5.03 10.41
C VAL A 274 -2.27 -3.64 10.04
N GLY A 275 -1.85 -3.12 8.88
CA GLY A 275 -2.32 -1.85 8.33
C GLY A 275 -3.61 -2.02 7.52
N ASP A 276 -3.84 -1.08 6.63
CA ASP A 276 -5.02 -1.04 5.76
C ASP A 276 -4.94 -2.03 4.58
N SER A 277 -3.74 -2.41 4.14
CA SER A 277 -3.53 -3.16 2.90
C SER A 277 -4.31 -4.48 2.81
N PRO A 278 -4.49 -5.29 3.88
CA PRO A 278 -5.31 -6.49 3.82
C PRO A 278 -6.80 -6.23 4.10
N ILE A 279 -7.17 -5.00 4.45
CA ILE A 279 -8.56 -4.66 4.81
C ILE A 279 -9.31 -4.20 3.58
N ILE A 280 -10.24 -5.06 3.11
CA ILE A 280 -11.12 -4.74 2.00
C ILE A 280 -12.00 -3.55 2.37
N GLY A 281 -11.96 -2.52 1.54
CA GLY A 281 -12.62 -1.24 1.79
C GLY A 281 -11.69 -0.15 2.33
N ALA A 282 -10.54 -0.51 2.90
CA ALA A 282 -9.51 0.44 3.29
C ALA A 282 -8.37 0.47 2.28
N GLY A 283 -7.48 -0.52 2.26
CA GLY A 283 -6.32 -0.55 1.37
C GLY A 283 -6.64 -0.85 -0.08
N CYS A 284 -7.72 -1.59 -0.35
CA CYS A 284 -8.25 -1.86 -1.69
C CYS A 284 -9.77 -2.03 -1.65
N TYR A 285 -10.46 -1.49 -2.65
CA TYR A 285 -11.85 -1.78 -2.92
C TYR A 285 -12.15 -1.72 -4.41
N THR A 286 -12.81 -2.75 -4.93
CA THR A 286 -13.21 -2.81 -6.34
C THR A 286 -14.68 -3.21 -6.46
N ASP A 287 -15.44 -2.40 -7.17
CA ASP A 287 -16.79 -2.74 -7.61
C ASP A 287 -16.84 -2.77 -9.14
N GLN A 288 -17.25 -3.92 -9.69
CA GLN A 288 -17.32 -4.17 -11.13
C GLN A 288 -18.15 -3.11 -11.89
N ASP A 289 -19.16 -2.53 -11.23
CA ASP A 289 -20.08 -1.59 -11.88
C ASP A 289 -19.62 -0.12 -11.74
N VAL A 290 -18.60 0.15 -10.90
CA VAL A 290 -18.16 1.52 -10.57
C VAL A 290 -16.69 1.75 -10.89
N GLY A 291 -15.80 0.96 -10.28
CA GLY A 291 -14.36 1.18 -10.38
C GLY A 291 -13.57 0.52 -9.26
N SER A 292 -12.31 0.87 -9.17
CA SER A 292 -11.35 0.37 -8.19
C SER A 292 -10.59 1.55 -7.56
N ALA A 293 -10.30 1.42 -6.27
CA ALA A 293 -9.43 2.33 -5.55
C ALA A 293 -8.52 1.56 -4.60
N GLY A 294 -7.33 2.09 -4.38
CA GLY A 294 -6.39 1.58 -3.41
C GLY A 294 -5.55 2.69 -2.81
N ALA A 295 -4.79 2.35 -1.76
CA ALA A 295 -4.07 3.32 -0.96
C ALA A 295 -2.65 2.88 -0.64
N THR A 296 -1.78 3.86 -0.40
CA THR A 296 -0.48 3.71 0.25
C THR A 296 -0.30 4.81 1.29
N GLY A 297 0.47 4.55 2.36
CA GLY A 297 0.76 5.53 3.40
C GLY A 297 0.30 5.12 4.79
N SER A 298 -0.26 6.04 5.55
CA SER A 298 -0.68 5.84 6.96
C SER A 298 -1.93 4.97 7.04
N GLY A 299 -1.72 3.65 7.17
CA GLY A 299 -2.79 2.64 7.13
C GLY A 299 -3.89 2.87 8.17
N GLU A 300 -3.51 3.24 9.39
CA GLU A 300 -4.45 3.51 10.49
C GLU A 300 -5.45 4.62 10.12
N GLU A 301 -4.98 5.67 9.44
CA GLU A 301 -5.84 6.78 9.03
C GLU A 301 -6.81 6.34 7.92
N ASN A 302 -6.31 5.53 7.00
CA ASN A 302 -7.13 4.98 5.93
C ASN A 302 -8.21 4.00 6.44
N ILE A 303 -7.88 3.18 7.44
CA ILE A 303 -8.85 2.27 8.09
C ILE A 303 -10.00 3.05 8.69
N LYS A 304 -9.72 4.12 9.45
CA LYS A 304 -10.75 4.93 10.12
C LYS A 304 -11.77 5.53 9.15
N VAL A 305 -11.35 5.88 7.94
CA VAL A 305 -12.23 6.47 6.94
C VAL A 305 -12.73 5.48 5.88
N ALA A 306 -12.32 4.20 5.95
CA ALA A 306 -12.60 3.17 4.94
C ALA A 306 -12.34 3.71 3.53
N GLY A 307 -11.12 4.23 3.30
CA GLY A 307 -10.84 5.17 2.22
C GLY A 307 -11.13 4.65 0.83
N ALA A 308 -10.70 3.44 0.47
CA ALA A 308 -10.94 2.87 -0.85
C ALA A 308 -12.46 2.66 -1.11
N HIS A 309 -13.21 2.16 -0.13
CA HIS A 309 -14.66 2.01 -0.24
C HIS A 309 -15.35 3.39 -0.34
N THR A 310 -14.96 4.35 0.48
CA THR A 310 -15.47 5.72 0.43
C THR A 310 -15.31 6.33 -0.96
N ILE A 311 -14.14 6.16 -1.59
CA ILE A 311 -13.84 6.66 -2.94
C ILE A 311 -14.76 6.01 -3.98
N VAL A 312 -14.88 4.68 -3.96
CA VAL A 312 -15.72 3.96 -4.93
C VAL A 312 -17.20 4.34 -4.76
N GLU A 313 -17.69 4.49 -3.51
CA GLU A 313 -19.06 4.93 -3.27
C GLU A 313 -19.31 6.40 -3.66
N ASN A 314 -18.31 7.26 -3.53
CA ASN A 314 -18.37 8.63 -4.04
C ASN A 314 -18.46 8.65 -5.58
N MET A 315 -17.67 7.81 -6.27
CA MET A 315 -17.78 7.62 -7.72
C MET A 315 -19.16 7.06 -8.12
N ARG A 316 -19.75 6.13 -7.34
CA ARG A 316 -21.10 5.62 -7.56
C ARG A 316 -22.15 6.72 -7.50
N ARG A 317 -21.95 7.73 -6.65
CA ARG A 317 -22.81 8.91 -6.51
C ARG A 317 -22.55 10.00 -7.55
N GLY A 318 -21.65 9.76 -8.51
CA GLY A 318 -21.39 10.63 -9.65
C GLY A 318 -20.17 11.55 -9.52
N MET A 319 -19.39 11.45 -8.44
CA MET A 319 -18.11 12.19 -8.35
C MET A 319 -17.11 11.66 -9.38
N SER A 320 -16.26 12.55 -9.88
CA SER A 320 -15.07 12.16 -10.63
C SER A 320 -14.07 11.42 -9.73
N PRO A 321 -13.13 10.62 -10.30
CA PRO A 321 -12.08 9.98 -9.51
C PRO A 321 -11.30 10.97 -8.63
N HIS A 322 -11.00 12.15 -9.15
CA HIS A 322 -10.31 13.21 -8.42
C HIS A 322 -11.14 13.74 -7.23
N GLU A 323 -12.39 14.11 -7.45
CA GLU A 323 -13.28 14.62 -6.39
C GLU A 323 -13.49 13.58 -5.29
N ALA A 324 -13.68 12.31 -5.70
CA ALA A 324 -13.88 11.19 -4.78
C ALA A 324 -12.67 10.96 -3.87
N GLY A 325 -11.45 11.02 -4.44
CA GLY A 325 -10.21 10.91 -3.68
C GLY A 325 -9.97 12.10 -2.76
N MET A 326 -10.22 13.32 -3.24
CA MET A 326 -10.10 14.53 -2.43
C MET A 326 -11.08 14.53 -1.23
N ASP A 327 -12.30 13.99 -1.39
CA ASP A 327 -13.24 13.86 -0.26
C ASP A 327 -12.69 12.89 0.80
N ALA A 328 -12.10 11.74 0.40
CA ALA A 328 -11.49 10.80 1.34
C ALA A 328 -10.32 11.46 2.12
N LEU A 329 -9.44 12.19 1.45
CA LEU A 329 -8.35 12.94 2.10
C LEU A 329 -8.86 14.01 3.07
N LYS A 330 -9.91 14.75 2.70
CA LYS A 330 -10.54 15.74 3.59
C LYS A 330 -11.12 15.12 4.85
N ARG A 331 -11.58 13.87 4.80
CA ARG A 331 -12.05 13.13 6.00
C ARG A 331 -10.90 12.87 6.96
N ILE A 332 -9.73 12.47 6.46
CA ILE A 332 -8.52 12.31 7.27
C ILE A 332 -8.15 13.65 7.95
N VAL A 333 -8.09 14.75 7.18
CA VAL A 333 -7.76 16.08 7.74
C VAL A 333 -8.76 16.50 8.82
N ARG A 334 -10.05 16.23 8.64
CA ARG A 334 -11.11 16.53 9.61
C ARG A 334 -10.91 15.77 10.92
N ASP A 335 -10.45 14.50 10.88
CA ASP A 335 -10.23 13.69 12.08
C ASP A 335 -9.11 14.26 12.97
N TYR A 336 -8.25 15.10 12.41
CA TYR A 336 -7.21 15.86 13.12
C TYR A 336 -7.66 17.28 13.52
N ASN A 337 -8.92 17.67 13.27
CA ASN A 337 -9.43 19.04 13.51
C ASN A 337 -8.54 20.14 12.90
N GLY A 338 -7.83 19.85 11.81
CA GLY A 338 -6.91 20.78 11.15
C GLY A 338 -5.59 21.02 11.89
N ASP A 339 -5.24 20.17 12.87
CA ASP A 339 -3.94 20.23 13.54
C ASP A 339 -2.81 19.85 12.56
N MET A 340 -2.23 20.89 11.92
CA MET A 340 -1.19 20.73 10.90
C MET A 340 0.09 20.10 11.48
N ALA A 341 0.39 20.30 12.76
CA ALA A 341 1.59 19.72 13.39
C ALA A 341 1.49 18.20 13.47
N LYS A 342 0.30 17.68 13.76
CA LYS A 342 0.05 16.21 13.74
C LYS A 342 -0.06 15.68 12.33
N LEU A 343 -0.70 16.41 11.41
CA LEU A 343 -0.86 16.00 10.02
C LEU A 343 0.49 15.83 9.30
N LYS A 344 1.55 16.52 9.73
CA LYS A 344 2.91 16.29 9.22
C LYS A 344 3.43 14.86 9.39
N PHE A 345 2.88 14.10 10.32
CA PHE A 345 3.21 12.67 10.53
C PHE A 345 2.29 11.71 9.79
N VAL A 346 1.33 12.22 9.03
CA VAL A 346 0.37 11.44 8.24
C VAL A 346 0.69 11.62 6.77
N ASP A 347 0.84 10.53 6.06
CA ASP A 347 0.93 10.53 4.60
C ASP A 347 -0.09 9.58 4.00
N MET A 348 -0.69 9.95 2.87
CA MET A 348 -1.69 9.15 2.19
C MET A 348 -1.72 9.46 0.70
N THR A 349 -1.66 8.41 -0.10
CA THR A 349 -1.85 8.48 -1.55
C THR A 349 -2.94 7.49 -1.97
N TYR A 350 -3.88 7.95 -2.79
CA TYR A 350 -4.91 7.11 -3.40
C TYR A 350 -4.71 6.96 -4.89
N TYR A 351 -4.94 5.74 -5.37
CA TYR A 351 -4.88 5.29 -6.77
C TYR A 351 -6.29 4.91 -7.19
N ILE A 352 -6.89 5.64 -8.14
CA ILE A 352 -8.33 5.58 -8.40
C ILE A 352 -8.56 5.36 -9.89
N LEU A 353 -9.28 4.28 -10.23
CA LEU A 353 -9.62 3.92 -11.61
C LEU A 353 -11.11 3.65 -11.71
N ARG A 354 -11.84 4.46 -12.48
CA ARG A 354 -13.26 4.28 -12.74
C ARG A 354 -13.49 3.34 -13.92
N LYS A 355 -14.62 2.65 -13.96
CA LYS A 355 -14.98 1.65 -14.97
C LYS A 355 -14.97 2.18 -16.41
N ASP A 356 -15.19 3.46 -16.63
CA ASP A 356 -15.10 4.10 -17.95
C ASP A 356 -13.65 4.40 -18.37
N GLY A 357 -12.68 4.12 -17.46
CA GLY A 357 -11.26 4.34 -17.65
C GLY A 357 -10.77 5.70 -17.15
N ALA A 358 -11.64 6.61 -16.68
CA ALA A 358 -11.20 7.82 -15.99
C ALA A 358 -10.43 7.44 -14.71
N TYR A 359 -9.35 8.15 -14.40
CA TYR A 359 -8.51 7.85 -13.27
C TYR A 359 -7.98 9.11 -12.59
N ALA A 360 -7.50 8.95 -11.37
CA ALA A 360 -6.78 9.99 -10.64
C ALA A 360 -5.77 9.37 -9.68
N GLY A 361 -4.66 10.09 -9.45
CA GLY A 361 -3.81 9.93 -8.29
C GLY A 361 -3.94 11.18 -7.41
N VAL A 362 -4.30 11.01 -6.16
CA VAL A 362 -4.38 12.11 -5.21
C VAL A 362 -3.60 11.78 -3.95
N SER A 363 -3.00 12.81 -3.31
CA SER A 363 -2.19 12.62 -2.11
C SER A 363 -2.51 13.66 -1.05
N LEU A 364 -2.20 13.34 0.21
CA LEU A 364 -2.39 14.30 1.30
C LEU A 364 -1.42 15.47 1.15
N TRP A 365 -0.16 15.19 0.82
CA TRP A 365 0.94 16.14 0.60
C TRP A 365 1.50 16.06 -0.81
N GLU A 366 2.31 17.04 -1.21
CA GLU A 366 3.02 17.02 -2.51
C GLU A 366 4.01 15.85 -2.61
N GLY A 367 4.59 15.42 -1.50
CA GLY A 367 5.56 14.32 -1.41
C GLY A 367 6.06 14.13 0.01
N TYR A 368 7.02 13.21 0.18
CA TYR A 368 7.70 13.01 1.45
C TYR A 368 8.69 14.13 1.72
N GLU A 369 9.44 14.54 0.71
CA GLU A 369 10.50 15.54 0.80
C GLU A 369 10.58 16.38 -0.48
N LYS A 370 11.23 17.52 -0.40
CA LYS A 370 11.44 18.42 -1.53
C LYS A 370 12.16 17.71 -2.68
N GLY A 371 11.59 17.78 -3.87
CA GLY A 371 12.14 17.15 -5.07
C GLY A 371 11.72 15.70 -5.29
N ASN A 372 10.97 15.09 -4.36
CA ASN A 372 10.43 13.74 -4.49
C ASN A 372 8.89 13.75 -4.35
N PRO A 373 8.15 14.19 -5.38
CA PRO A 373 6.70 14.24 -5.35
C PRO A 373 6.09 12.84 -5.41
N HIS A 374 4.91 12.69 -4.80
CA HIS A 374 4.12 11.47 -4.96
C HIS A 374 3.73 11.27 -6.43
N LYS A 375 3.81 10.02 -6.88
CA LYS A 375 3.53 9.65 -8.26
C LYS A 375 2.66 8.41 -8.33
N ILE A 376 1.88 8.35 -9.41
CA ILE A 376 1.22 7.15 -9.91
C ILE A 376 1.93 6.68 -11.17
N ALA A 377 1.79 5.41 -11.48
CA ALA A 377 2.22 4.85 -12.76
C ALA A 377 1.00 4.36 -13.55
N VAL A 378 0.96 4.68 -14.84
CA VAL A 378 -0.18 4.40 -15.71
C VAL A 378 0.31 3.76 -17.01
N HIS A 379 -0.45 2.79 -17.51
CA HIS A 379 -0.26 2.22 -18.85
C HIS A 379 -1.60 2.06 -19.57
N ASP A 380 -1.77 2.76 -20.69
CA ASP A 380 -2.95 2.72 -21.58
C ASP A 380 -2.57 2.56 -23.05
N GLY A 381 -1.46 1.86 -23.28
CA GLY A 381 -0.73 1.74 -24.55
C GLY A 381 0.64 2.42 -24.50
N THR A 382 0.86 3.31 -23.54
CA THR A 382 2.16 3.94 -23.27
C THR A 382 2.35 4.06 -21.76
N ARG A 383 3.44 3.49 -21.25
CA ARG A 383 3.80 3.57 -19.83
C ARG A 383 4.28 4.98 -19.49
N ARG A 384 3.79 5.53 -18.38
CA ARG A 384 4.20 6.85 -17.88
C ARG A 384 4.00 6.96 -16.36
N ALA A 385 4.77 7.86 -15.76
CA ALA A 385 4.57 8.28 -14.38
C ALA A 385 3.93 9.68 -14.38
N GLU A 386 2.97 9.90 -13.49
CA GLU A 386 2.28 11.17 -13.31
C GLU A 386 2.33 11.58 -11.83
N VAL A 387 2.55 12.87 -11.58
CA VAL A 387 2.51 13.43 -10.22
C VAL A 387 1.06 13.45 -9.74
N THR A 388 0.84 13.08 -8.48
CA THR A 388 -0.48 13.13 -7.84
C THR A 388 -0.94 14.57 -7.63
N THR A 389 -2.24 14.76 -7.45
CA THR A 389 -2.78 16.06 -7.02
C THR A 389 -2.82 16.08 -5.49
N PRO A 390 -2.06 16.97 -4.82
CA PRO A 390 -2.06 17.06 -3.37
C PRO A 390 -3.27 17.84 -2.84
N LEU A 391 -3.76 17.44 -1.65
CA LEU A 391 -4.77 18.22 -0.91
C LEU A 391 -4.12 19.38 -0.13
N LEU A 392 -2.94 19.13 0.46
CA LEU A 392 -2.17 20.07 1.24
C LEU A 392 -0.85 20.38 0.52
N GLN A 393 -0.39 21.62 0.64
CA GLN A 393 0.89 22.04 0.08
C GLN A 393 2.05 21.67 1.01
N GLY A 394 3.21 21.43 0.42
CA GLY A 394 4.43 21.04 1.13
C GLY A 394 4.56 19.52 1.30
N TYR A 395 5.33 19.11 2.30
CA TYR A 395 5.79 17.73 2.45
C TYR A 395 5.34 17.17 3.79
N SER A 396 5.08 15.84 3.87
CA SER A 396 4.58 15.20 5.10
C SER A 396 5.57 15.29 6.25
N GLN A 397 6.86 15.31 5.96
CA GLN A 397 7.88 15.37 6.99
C GLN A 397 8.89 16.46 6.63
N ASP A 398 9.01 17.47 7.49
CA ASP A 398 10.15 18.39 7.46
C ASP A 398 11.34 17.65 8.10
N PHE A 399 11.90 16.65 7.39
CA PHE A 399 13.14 16.06 7.83
C PHE A 399 14.22 17.12 7.76
N PRO A 400 15.03 17.27 8.83
CA PRO A 400 16.26 18.00 8.68
C PRO A 400 17.04 17.37 7.52
N GLU A 401 17.58 18.19 6.62
CA GLU A 401 18.47 17.68 5.58
C GLU A 401 19.51 16.82 6.27
N VAL A 402 19.55 15.52 5.95
CA VAL A 402 20.64 14.65 6.43
C VAL A 402 21.91 15.29 5.86
N PRO A 403 22.83 15.76 6.68
CA PRO A 403 24.02 16.43 6.20
C PRO A 403 24.69 15.51 5.17
N LYS A 404 24.98 16.03 3.99
CA LYS A 404 25.90 15.34 3.09
C LYS A 404 27.23 15.32 3.83
N LEU A 405 27.68 14.12 4.20
CA LEU A 405 29.03 14.00 4.70
C LEU A 405 29.98 14.59 3.65
N PRO A 406 31.01 15.32 4.08
CA PRO A 406 32.01 15.79 3.15
C PRO A 406 32.51 14.59 2.36
N GLU A 407 32.39 14.65 1.04
CA GLU A 407 33.05 13.69 0.16
C GLU A 407 34.49 13.60 0.67
N GLU A 408 34.92 12.41 1.07
CA GLU A 408 36.35 12.20 1.35
C GLU A 408 37.05 12.66 0.10
N SER A 409 37.75 13.79 0.22
CA SER A 409 38.58 14.33 -0.84
C SER A 409 39.50 13.20 -1.25
N ALA A 410 39.26 12.64 -2.42
CA ALA A 410 40.09 11.63 -3.04
C ALA A 410 41.56 12.07 -2.90
N LYS A 411 42.31 11.35 -2.07
CA LYS A 411 43.75 11.37 -2.04
C LYS A 411 44.27 10.22 -2.86
#